data_aaae3d410a7e13df4a996835f6a43a61
#
_entry.id   aaae3d410a7e13df4a996835f6a43a61
#
_cell.length_a   1.000
_cell.length_b   1.000
_cell.length_c   1.000
_cell.angle_alpha   90.00
_cell.angle_beta   90.00
_cell.angle_gamma   90.00
#
_symmetry.space_group_name_H-M   'P 1'
#
loop_
_entity.id
_entity.type
_entity.pdbx_description
1 polymer ?
#
loop_
_entity_poly.entity_id
_entity_poly.type
_entity_poly.pdbx_seq_one_letter_code
_entity_poly.pdbx_strand_id
1 'polypeptide(L)'
;IFWNKWHINAGGFSSAANTCDQNVTLADGSSTETRYTANGFTNFSANGNGVIESLLSAMAGKMSYVNGKFNVFAGATQTPSLTITDDDLLDAVQVQTNPNSGNLFNSVKPIYVDSTQNFVAADAQVYQDTTFLNADTPTGESTANYKKQMEVQLPFTVTDTMAQSFFFFIFFFF
;
A
#
# COMPACT_ATOMS: atom_id res chain seq x y z
N ILE A 1 18.89 16.79 10.37
CA ILE A 1 19.59 16.04 9.29
C ILE A 1 19.30 16.79 7.99
N PHE A 2 20.30 17.45 7.42
CA PHE A 2 20.14 18.10 6.12
C PHE A 2 20.31 17.06 5.02
N TRP A 3 19.20 16.70 4.36
CA TRP A 3 19.22 15.90 3.15
C TRP A 3 19.87 16.71 2.04
N ASN A 4 21.08 16.36 1.67
CA ASN A 4 21.73 16.98 0.52
C ASN A 4 21.18 16.30 -0.75
N LYS A 5 20.95 17.08 -1.82
CA LYS A 5 20.48 16.60 -3.14
C LYS A 5 21.26 15.40 -3.68
N TRP A 6 22.45 15.15 -3.18
CA TRP A 6 23.30 14.02 -3.55
C TRP A 6 22.81 12.67 -3.00
N HIS A 7 21.96 12.68 -1.95
CA HIS A 7 21.42 11.47 -1.35
C HIS A 7 20.01 11.10 -1.87
N ILE A 8 19.51 11.84 -2.86
CA ILE A 8 18.19 11.60 -3.45
C ILE A 8 18.38 11.16 -4.90
N ASN A 9 17.75 10.05 -5.29
CA ASN A 9 17.62 9.68 -6.69
C ASN A 9 16.47 10.49 -7.32
N ALA A 10 16.80 11.62 -7.94
CA ALA A 10 15.80 12.50 -8.55
C ALA A 10 14.95 11.80 -9.60
N GLY A 11 15.52 10.86 -10.37
CA GLY A 11 14.79 10.06 -11.35
C GLY A 11 13.73 9.18 -10.70
N GLY A 12 14.05 8.50 -9.60
CA GLY A 12 13.12 7.67 -8.85
C GLY A 12 11.96 8.48 -8.27
N PHE A 13 12.27 9.64 -7.67
CA PHE A 13 11.23 10.54 -7.14
C PHE A 13 10.33 11.10 -8.26
N SER A 14 10.90 11.52 -9.39
CA SER A 14 10.13 12.00 -10.54
C SER A 14 9.25 10.89 -11.12
N SER A 15 9.75 9.66 -11.22
CA SER A 15 8.97 8.51 -11.67
C SER A 15 7.80 8.21 -10.73
N ALA A 16 8.04 8.23 -9.41
CA ALA A 16 6.99 8.03 -8.42
C ALA A 16 5.92 9.13 -8.50
N ALA A 17 6.34 10.40 -8.64
CA ALA A 17 5.41 11.52 -8.81
C ALA A 17 4.55 11.35 -10.07
N ASN A 18 5.16 11.03 -11.22
CA ASN A 18 4.41 10.78 -12.46
C ASN A 18 3.44 9.61 -12.31
N THR A 19 3.78 8.58 -11.52
CA THR A 19 2.86 7.47 -11.22
C THR A 19 1.69 7.93 -10.36
N CYS A 20 1.92 8.78 -9.37
CA CYS A 20 0.86 9.34 -8.54
C CYS A 20 -0.11 10.20 -9.36
N ASP A 21 0.41 11.00 -10.31
CA ASP A 21 -0.38 11.90 -11.15
C ASP A 21 -1.18 11.19 -12.27
N GLN A 22 -0.99 9.88 -12.46
CA GLN A 22 -1.76 9.14 -13.45
C GLN A 22 -3.25 9.13 -13.10
N ASN A 23 -4.11 9.36 -14.09
CA ASN A 23 -5.53 9.16 -13.93
C ASN A 23 -5.88 7.67 -13.93
N VAL A 24 -6.67 7.25 -12.97
CA VAL A 24 -7.23 5.91 -12.87
C VAL A 24 -8.74 5.96 -13.05
N THR A 25 -9.28 4.98 -13.76
CA THR A 25 -10.73 4.86 -13.96
C THR A 25 -11.34 4.23 -12.71
N LEU A 26 -12.37 4.84 -12.18
CA LEU A 26 -13.11 4.34 -11.03
C LEU A 26 -13.95 3.10 -11.36
N ALA A 27 -14.46 2.43 -10.34
CA ALA A 27 -15.28 1.24 -10.50
C ALA A 27 -16.59 1.45 -11.28
N ASP A 28 -17.02 2.71 -11.42
CA ASP A 28 -18.17 3.11 -12.26
C ASP A 28 -17.88 3.00 -13.77
N GLY A 29 -16.61 2.81 -14.15
CA GLY A 29 -16.17 2.66 -15.54
C GLY A 29 -16.17 3.93 -16.38
N SER A 30 -16.56 5.07 -15.83
CA SER A 30 -16.72 6.33 -16.54
C SER A 30 -15.98 7.50 -15.92
N SER A 31 -15.92 7.55 -14.61
CA SER A 31 -15.21 8.60 -13.87
C SER A 31 -13.73 8.29 -13.74
N THR A 32 -12.90 9.32 -13.68
CA THR A 32 -11.46 9.20 -13.45
C THR A 32 -11.03 10.09 -12.31
N GLU A 33 -10.05 9.63 -11.54
CA GLU A 33 -9.38 10.44 -10.52
C GLU A 33 -7.87 10.27 -10.62
N THR A 34 -7.11 11.19 -10.00
CA THR A 34 -5.67 11.06 -9.83
C THR A 34 -5.38 9.85 -8.94
N ARG A 35 -4.47 8.98 -9.34
CA ARG A 35 -4.17 7.71 -8.66
C ARG A 35 -3.90 7.89 -7.17
N TYR A 36 -3.02 8.81 -6.82
CA TYR A 36 -2.70 9.10 -5.42
C TYR A 36 -2.56 10.59 -5.18
N THR A 37 -3.27 11.10 -4.19
CA THR A 37 -3.08 12.43 -3.63
C THR A 37 -2.88 12.32 -2.13
N ALA A 38 -2.05 13.17 -1.56
CA ALA A 38 -1.84 13.24 -0.13
C ALA A 38 -2.34 14.58 0.38
N ASN A 39 -3.26 14.56 1.34
CA ASN A 39 -3.80 15.76 1.99
C ASN A 39 -3.73 15.57 3.50
N GLY A 40 -3.20 16.55 4.20
CA GLY A 40 -3.10 16.46 5.65
C GLY A 40 -2.14 17.49 6.21
N PHE A 41 -1.95 17.43 7.51
CA PHE A 41 -0.98 18.25 8.23
C PHE A 41 -0.22 17.38 9.23
N THR A 42 0.97 17.82 9.56
CA THR A 42 1.77 17.24 10.64
C THR A 42 2.30 18.37 11.52
N ASN A 43 2.50 18.09 12.79
CA ASN A 43 3.10 19.06 13.68
C ASN A 43 4.64 18.90 13.72
N PHE A 44 5.36 19.94 14.14
CA PHE A 44 6.82 19.92 14.18
C PHE A 44 7.42 18.97 15.23
N SER A 45 6.61 18.47 16.16
CA SER A 45 7.04 17.48 17.16
C SER A 45 6.88 16.05 16.69
N ALA A 46 6.28 15.82 15.51
CA ALA A 46 6.12 14.48 14.96
C ALA A 46 7.46 13.87 14.58
N ASN A 47 7.58 12.56 14.76
CA ASN A 47 8.74 11.81 14.30
C ASN A 47 8.80 11.83 12.77
N GLY A 48 9.90 12.33 12.19
CA GLY A 48 10.07 12.44 10.75
C GLY A 48 9.92 11.10 10.00
N ASN A 49 10.37 9.98 10.59
CA ASN A 49 10.19 8.66 9.97
C ASN A 49 8.70 8.28 9.90
N GLY A 50 7.94 8.51 10.97
CA GLY A 50 6.50 8.23 10.97
C GLY A 50 5.73 9.09 9.94
N VAL A 51 6.15 10.33 9.72
CA VAL A 51 5.57 11.18 8.66
C VAL A 51 5.87 10.60 7.28
N ILE A 52 7.12 10.18 7.03
CA ILE A 52 7.52 9.57 5.76
C ILE A 52 6.75 8.27 5.53
N GLU A 53 6.64 7.39 6.53
CA GLU A 53 5.86 6.15 6.44
C GLU A 53 4.39 6.43 6.13
N SER A 54 3.79 7.43 6.76
CA SER A 54 2.41 7.84 6.49
C SER A 54 2.21 8.40 5.08
N LEU A 55 3.19 9.16 4.55
CA LEU A 55 3.17 9.64 3.17
C LEU A 55 3.36 8.49 2.17
N LEU A 56 4.25 7.55 2.47
CA LEU A 56 4.43 6.36 1.64
C LEU A 56 3.15 5.50 1.62
N SER A 57 2.47 5.36 2.76
CA SER A 57 1.20 4.64 2.81
C SER A 57 0.12 5.31 1.98
N ALA A 58 0.07 6.65 1.88
CA ALA A 58 -0.90 7.35 1.02
C ALA A 58 -0.75 7.05 -0.48
N MET A 59 0.42 6.62 -0.93
CA MET A 59 0.67 6.24 -2.34
C MET A 59 0.98 4.74 -2.52
N ALA A 60 0.65 3.90 -1.54
CA ALA A 60 1.02 2.47 -1.52
C ALA A 60 2.51 2.25 -1.85
N GLY A 61 3.35 3.20 -1.44
CA GLY A 61 4.74 3.29 -1.89
C GLY A 61 5.73 2.67 -0.93
N LYS A 62 6.94 2.51 -1.44
CA LYS A 62 8.10 2.04 -0.66
C LYS A 62 9.29 2.97 -0.90
N MET A 63 10.13 3.09 0.12
CA MET A 63 11.41 3.81 0.03
C MET A 63 12.55 2.82 0.28
N SER A 64 13.58 2.89 -0.53
CA SER A 64 14.79 2.09 -0.38
C SER A 64 16.04 2.97 -0.43
N TYR A 65 17.11 2.55 0.25
CA TYR A 65 18.40 3.20 0.20
C TYR A 65 19.39 2.31 -0.55
N VAL A 66 19.75 2.70 -1.77
CA VAL A 66 20.62 1.93 -2.66
C VAL A 66 21.69 2.84 -3.25
N ASN A 67 22.94 2.37 -3.24
CA ASN A 67 24.08 3.11 -3.79
C ASN A 67 24.23 4.55 -3.23
N GLY A 68 24.01 4.71 -1.93
CA GLY A 68 24.12 6.02 -1.27
C GLY A 68 22.96 6.98 -1.54
N LYS A 69 21.87 6.53 -2.17
CA LYS A 69 20.72 7.35 -2.52
C LYS A 69 19.41 6.74 -2.07
N PHE A 70 18.48 7.60 -1.67
CA PHE A 70 17.09 7.23 -1.43
C PHE A 70 16.32 7.16 -2.74
N ASN A 71 15.63 6.05 -2.94
CA ASN A 71 14.71 5.81 -4.05
C ASN A 71 13.30 5.66 -3.48
N VAL A 72 12.33 6.24 -4.16
CA VAL A 72 10.90 6.11 -3.82
C VAL A 72 10.19 5.45 -4.99
N PHE A 73 9.30 4.53 -4.67
CA PHE A 73 8.42 3.83 -5.61
C PHE A 73 6.98 4.04 -5.17
N ALA A 74 6.13 4.51 -6.07
CA ALA A 74 4.69 4.55 -5.85
C ALA A 74 4.06 3.21 -6.26
N GLY A 75 2.95 2.84 -5.62
CA GLY A 75 2.22 1.61 -5.88
C GLY A 75 1.60 1.61 -7.28
N ALA A 76 2.22 0.89 -8.20
CA ALA A 76 1.70 0.62 -9.54
C ALA A 76 2.26 -0.71 -10.05
N THR A 77 1.50 -1.38 -10.90
CA THR A 77 1.98 -2.59 -11.58
C THR A 77 3.21 -2.25 -12.41
N GLN A 78 4.30 -2.94 -12.16
CA GLN A 78 5.55 -2.79 -12.90
C GLN A 78 5.87 -4.09 -13.63
N THR A 79 6.43 -3.95 -14.82
CA THR A 79 6.96 -5.10 -15.54
C THR A 79 8.25 -5.57 -14.84
N PRO A 80 8.38 -6.86 -14.46
CA PRO A 80 9.62 -7.38 -13.92
C PRO A 80 10.78 -7.12 -14.87
N SER A 81 11.88 -6.58 -14.37
CA SER A 81 13.08 -6.25 -15.16
C SER A 81 14.20 -7.26 -14.98
N LEU A 82 14.08 -8.17 -14.03
CA LEU A 82 15.09 -9.17 -13.71
C LEU A 82 14.42 -10.51 -13.40
N THR A 83 14.95 -11.58 -13.95
CA THR A 83 14.64 -12.96 -13.55
C THR A 83 15.79 -13.48 -12.71
N ILE A 84 15.51 -13.91 -11.50
CA ILE A 84 16.48 -14.56 -10.61
C ILE A 84 16.37 -16.08 -10.85
N THR A 85 17.48 -16.73 -11.10
CA THR A 85 17.59 -18.17 -11.31
C THR A 85 18.33 -18.82 -10.15
N ASP A 86 18.34 -20.15 -10.09
CA ASP A 86 19.07 -20.89 -9.03
C ASP A 86 20.57 -20.55 -9.03
N ASP A 87 21.13 -20.19 -10.18
CA ASP A 87 22.55 -19.80 -10.31
C ASP A 87 22.87 -18.43 -9.68
N ASP A 88 21.86 -17.60 -9.43
CA ASP A 88 22.01 -16.30 -8.80
C ASP A 88 21.92 -16.39 -7.26
N LEU A 89 21.57 -17.56 -6.72
CA LEU A 89 21.40 -17.78 -5.29
C LEU A 89 22.74 -18.13 -4.63
N LEU A 90 23.06 -17.42 -3.55
CA LEU A 90 24.28 -17.69 -2.76
C LEU A 90 24.06 -18.74 -1.68
N ASP A 91 22.83 -19.03 -1.33
CA ASP A 91 22.45 -20.01 -0.31
C ASP A 91 21.07 -20.60 -0.62
N ALA A 92 20.71 -21.67 0.09
CA ALA A 92 19.43 -22.34 -0.09
C ALA A 92 18.23 -21.42 0.26
N VAL A 93 17.18 -21.49 -0.54
CA VAL A 93 15.93 -20.78 -0.26
C VAL A 93 15.27 -21.38 0.99
N GLN A 94 15.02 -20.56 1.99
CA GLN A 94 14.26 -20.95 3.17
C GLN A 94 12.78 -20.65 2.95
N VAL A 95 11.95 -21.68 2.94
CA VAL A 95 10.50 -21.56 2.80
C VAL A 95 9.84 -21.83 4.14
N GLN A 96 9.18 -20.82 4.71
CA GLN A 96 8.35 -21.00 5.89
C GLN A 96 6.95 -21.43 5.46
N THR A 97 6.64 -22.70 5.60
CA THR A 97 5.35 -23.30 5.17
C THR A 97 4.19 -23.04 6.13
N ASN A 98 4.49 -22.73 7.40
CA ASN A 98 3.49 -22.41 8.42
C ASN A 98 3.73 -20.99 8.98
N PRO A 99 3.22 -19.94 8.32
CA PRO A 99 3.27 -18.60 8.90
C PRO A 99 2.38 -18.55 10.15
N ASN A 100 2.72 -17.65 11.08
CA ASN A 100 1.89 -17.42 12.26
C ASN A 100 0.49 -16.97 11.83
N SER A 101 -0.55 -17.69 12.27
CA SER A 101 -1.95 -17.41 11.91
C SER A 101 -2.41 -15.99 12.28
N GLY A 102 -1.75 -15.34 13.25
CA GLY A 102 -2.02 -13.95 13.62
C GLY A 102 -1.59 -12.92 12.56
N ASN A 103 -0.72 -13.31 11.62
CA ASN A 103 -0.24 -12.45 10.54
C ASN A 103 -0.98 -12.70 9.21
N LEU A 104 -1.89 -13.68 9.18
CA LEU A 104 -2.67 -13.98 7.99
C LEU A 104 -3.97 -13.16 8.00
N PHE A 105 -4.26 -12.53 6.88
CA PHE A 105 -5.52 -11.81 6.67
C PHE A 105 -6.11 -12.15 5.30
N ASN A 106 -7.42 -12.16 5.21
CA ASN A 106 -8.20 -12.37 3.97
C ASN A 106 -9.15 -11.20 3.68
N SER A 107 -9.14 -10.20 4.57
CA SER A 107 -9.90 -8.97 4.40
C SER A 107 -9.13 -7.79 4.99
N VAL A 108 -9.29 -6.62 4.42
CA VAL A 108 -8.64 -5.39 4.88
C VAL A 108 -9.67 -4.30 5.02
N LYS A 109 -9.62 -3.59 6.13
CA LYS A 109 -10.46 -2.43 6.42
C LYS A 109 -9.60 -1.19 6.46
N PRO A 110 -9.74 -0.27 5.50
CA PRO A 110 -9.08 1.01 5.55
C PRO A 110 -9.79 1.98 6.46
N ILE A 111 -9.00 2.81 7.12
CA ILE A 111 -9.47 3.95 7.87
C ILE A 111 -8.79 5.18 7.28
N TYR A 112 -9.57 6.05 6.68
CA TYR A 112 -9.08 7.27 6.01
C TYR A 112 -9.66 8.53 6.67
N VAL A 113 -9.24 9.70 6.25
CA VAL A 113 -9.72 10.98 6.78
C VAL A 113 -10.72 11.57 5.81
N ASP A 114 -12.01 11.56 6.15
CA ASP A 114 -13.06 12.01 5.25
C ASP A 114 -13.14 13.55 5.21
N SER A 115 -12.78 14.10 4.04
CA SER A 115 -12.85 15.55 3.80
C SER A 115 -14.28 16.11 3.79
N THR A 116 -15.28 15.28 3.54
CA THR A 116 -16.70 15.67 3.54
C THR A 116 -17.30 15.73 4.93
N GLN A 117 -16.67 15.05 5.90
CA GLN A 117 -17.10 14.99 7.29
C GLN A 117 -16.15 15.75 8.25
N ASN A 118 -15.71 16.93 7.85
CA ASN A 118 -14.81 17.78 8.65
C ASN A 118 -13.48 17.10 9.02
N PHE A 119 -12.92 16.27 8.11
CA PHE A 119 -11.66 15.57 8.31
C PHE A 119 -11.66 14.63 9.52
N VAL A 120 -12.78 13.98 9.79
CA VAL A 120 -12.87 12.91 10.80
C VAL A 120 -12.44 11.59 10.18
N ALA A 121 -11.85 10.72 11.01
CA ALA A 121 -11.52 9.36 10.58
C ALA A 121 -12.80 8.59 10.24
N ALA A 122 -12.85 8.02 9.05
CA ALA A 122 -13.96 7.24 8.52
C ALA A 122 -13.49 5.88 8.03
N ASP A 123 -14.36 4.89 8.16
CA ASP A 123 -14.13 3.54 7.65
C ASP A 123 -14.46 3.50 6.16
N ALA A 124 -13.51 3.10 5.34
CA ALA A 124 -13.79 2.77 3.95
C ALA A 124 -14.41 1.38 3.82
N GLN A 125 -14.92 1.07 2.63
CA GLN A 125 -15.47 -0.26 2.35
C GLN A 125 -14.40 -1.34 2.58
N VAL A 126 -14.79 -2.39 3.32
CA VAL A 126 -13.91 -3.54 3.55
C VAL A 126 -13.68 -4.27 2.23
N TYR A 127 -12.43 -4.40 1.84
CA TYR A 127 -12.04 -5.26 0.74
C TYR A 127 -11.75 -6.67 1.26
N GLN A 128 -12.21 -7.68 0.54
CA GLN A 128 -11.96 -9.09 0.88
C GLN A 128 -11.59 -9.87 -0.38
N ASP A 129 -10.60 -10.74 -0.26
CA ASP A 129 -10.29 -11.69 -1.31
C ASP A 129 -11.15 -12.96 -1.10
N THR A 130 -12.05 -13.18 -2.04
CA THR A 130 -12.99 -14.33 -1.96
C THR A 130 -12.27 -15.68 -2.11
N THR A 131 -11.15 -15.73 -2.80
CA THR A 131 -10.35 -16.94 -2.98
C THR A 131 -9.74 -17.38 -1.65
N PHE A 132 -9.06 -16.47 -0.96
CA PHE A 132 -8.47 -16.73 0.35
C PHE A 132 -9.54 -16.95 1.42
N LEU A 133 -10.63 -16.17 1.39
CA LEU A 133 -11.72 -16.34 2.33
C LEU A 133 -12.40 -17.73 2.20
N ASN A 134 -12.62 -18.18 0.96
CA ASN A 134 -13.18 -19.51 0.71
C ASN A 134 -12.20 -20.63 1.10
N ALA A 135 -10.89 -20.43 0.87
CA ALA A 135 -9.87 -21.40 1.28
C ALA A 135 -9.76 -21.54 2.81
N ASP A 136 -9.94 -20.42 3.52
CA ASP A 136 -9.94 -20.39 4.99
C ASP A 136 -11.23 -20.95 5.61
N THR A 137 -12.31 -21.07 4.84
CA THR A 137 -13.63 -21.47 5.33
C THR A 137 -13.83 -23.00 5.13
N PRO A 138 -14.09 -23.77 6.20
CA PRO A 138 -14.41 -25.19 6.06
C PRO A 138 -15.69 -25.41 5.23
N THR A 139 -15.74 -26.53 4.55
CA THR A 139 -16.91 -26.90 3.71
C THR A 139 -18.19 -26.96 4.56
N GLY A 140 -19.19 -26.20 4.15
CA GLY A 140 -20.49 -26.15 4.84
C GLY A 140 -20.61 -25.05 5.90
N GLU A 141 -19.55 -24.30 6.15
CA GLU A 141 -19.55 -23.17 7.08
C GLU A 141 -19.80 -21.84 6.38
N SER A 142 -20.21 -20.82 7.16
CA SER A 142 -20.38 -19.46 6.64
C SER A 142 -19.05 -18.71 6.60
N THR A 143 -18.71 -18.14 5.46
CA THR A 143 -17.51 -17.31 5.27
C THR A 143 -17.44 -16.13 6.24
N ALA A 144 -18.58 -15.64 6.72
CA ALA A 144 -18.64 -14.52 7.67
C ALA A 144 -17.90 -14.81 8.98
N ASN A 145 -17.83 -16.08 9.40
CA ASN A 145 -17.17 -16.50 10.64
C ASN A 145 -15.65 -16.63 10.50
N TYR A 146 -15.13 -16.64 9.27
CA TYR A 146 -13.72 -16.88 8.96
C TYR A 146 -13.00 -15.66 8.41
N LYS A 147 -13.62 -14.47 8.54
CA LYS A 147 -12.98 -13.22 8.18
C LYS A 147 -11.83 -12.89 9.14
N LYS A 148 -10.63 -12.83 8.61
CA LYS A 148 -9.43 -12.34 9.28
C LYS A 148 -9.15 -10.94 8.76
N GLN A 149 -9.58 -9.93 9.49
CA GLN A 149 -9.55 -8.55 9.04
C GLN A 149 -8.33 -7.82 9.59
N MET A 150 -7.56 -7.19 8.70
CA MET A 150 -6.50 -6.25 9.02
C MET A 150 -7.01 -4.82 8.87
N GLU A 151 -6.75 -3.98 9.87
CA GLU A 151 -7.05 -2.54 9.79
C GLU A 151 -5.81 -1.77 9.35
N VAL A 152 -5.97 -0.85 8.40
CA VAL A 152 -4.88 -0.01 7.88
C VAL A 152 -5.27 1.46 8.01
N GLN A 153 -4.43 2.23 8.70
CA GLN A 153 -4.60 3.66 8.87
C GLN A 153 -3.98 4.43 7.70
N LEU A 154 -4.77 5.30 7.07
CA LEU A 154 -4.35 6.13 5.93
C LEU A 154 -4.54 7.63 6.29
N PRO A 155 -3.66 8.20 7.11
CA PRO A 155 -3.87 9.55 7.68
C PRO A 155 -3.76 10.68 6.66
N PHE A 156 -3.18 10.44 5.49
CA PHE A 156 -3.06 11.43 4.41
C PHE A 156 -3.97 11.16 3.21
N THR A 157 -4.81 10.14 3.28
CA THR A 157 -5.82 9.81 2.26
C THR A 157 -7.16 10.40 2.66
N VAL A 158 -7.81 11.14 1.76
CA VAL A 158 -9.03 11.91 2.06
C VAL A 158 -10.26 11.49 1.26
N THR A 159 -10.13 10.47 0.42
CA THR A 159 -11.25 9.90 -0.36
C THR A 159 -11.33 8.40 -0.19
N ASP A 160 -12.55 7.87 -0.17
CA ASP A 160 -12.83 6.43 -0.10
C ASP A 160 -12.26 5.69 -1.31
N THR A 161 -12.37 6.27 -2.50
CA THR A 161 -11.88 5.69 -3.76
C THR A 161 -10.37 5.47 -3.77
N MET A 162 -9.59 6.44 -3.24
CA MET A 162 -8.14 6.26 -3.08
C MET A 162 -7.81 5.21 -2.01
N ALA A 163 -8.57 5.18 -0.92
CA ALA A 163 -8.42 4.15 0.09
C ALA A 163 -8.66 2.76 -0.51
N GLN A 164 -9.63 2.61 -1.41
CA GLN A 164 -9.88 1.36 -2.14
C GLN A 164 -8.73 1.01 -3.12
N SER A 165 -8.21 1.97 -3.86
CA SER A 165 -7.10 1.75 -4.81
C SER A 165 -5.84 1.22 -4.12
N PHE A 166 -5.58 1.62 -2.89
CA PHE A 166 -4.49 1.12 -2.06
C PHE A 166 -4.57 -0.39 -1.83
N PHE A 167 -5.78 -0.96 -1.71
CA PHE A 167 -5.98 -2.39 -1.38
C PHE A 167 -5.75 -3.30 -2.55
N PHE A 168 -6.14 -2.88 -3.74
CA PHE A 168 -5.83 -3.63 -4.94
C PHE A 168 -4.33 -3.94 -5.02
N PHE A 169 -3.49 -3.02 -4.48
CA PHE A 169 -2.06 -3.17 -4.49
C PHE A 169 -1.55 -4.12 -3.39
N ILE A 170 -2.13 -4.11 -2.18
CA ILE A 170 -1.69 -4.98 -1.07
C ILE A 170 -1.91 -6.46 -1.41
N PHE A 171 -3.06 -6.83 -1.98
CA PHE A 171 -3.37 -8.23 -2.29
C PHE A 171 -2.57 -8.80 -3.48
N PHE A 172 -2.00 -7.95 -4.34
CA PHE A 172 -1.20 -8.41 -5.47
C PHE A 172 0.30 -8.50 -5.17
N PHE A 173 0.78 -7.93 -4.06
CA PHE A 173 2.22 -7.81 -3.77
C PHE A 173 2.64 -8.36 -2.39
N PHE A 174 1.74 -8.94 -1.64
CA PHE A 174 1.98 -9.70 -0.42
C PHE A 174 1.36 -11.09 -0.53
#